data_cba1efe43a48f2ea9a9fe2fcde249d67
#
_entry.id   cba1efe43a48f2ea9a9fe2fcde249d67
#
_cell.length_a   1.000
_cell.length_b   1.000
_cell.length_c   1.000
_cell.angle_alpha   90.00
_cell.angle_beta   90.00
_cell.angle_gamma   90.00
#
_symmetry.space_group_name_H-M   'P 1'
#
loop_
_entity.id
_entity.type
_entity.pdbx_description
1 polymer ?
#
loop_
_entity_poly.entity_id
_entity_poly.type
_entity_poly.pdbx_seq_one_letter_code
_entity_poly.pdbx_strand_id
1 'polypeptide(L)'
;MEPEPSPAREERSRFPAAFALGAVIIFLVVGALVLLSRLSHPALQAAKLPFGPSEQAYSAHVHFQDVQLAHSTNLLNQEFTYVSGTISNNGTQAVGALEVVIEFYDPFNQVILRETEKVIQSTDTPLRDGEQRMFQVTIEQGIPSEWNREKPSIRISGLLLK
;
A
#
# COMPACT_ATOMS: atom_id res chain seq x y z
N MET A 1 16.95 8.86 -82.34
CA MET A 1 16.71 10.03 -81.45
C MET A 1 15.93 9.52 -80.29
N GLU A 2 16.66 8.99 -79.27
CA GLU A 2 16.06 8.41 -78.05
C GLU A 2 15.81 9.55 -77.05
N PRO A 3 14.70 9.54 -76.35
CA PRO A 3 14.47 10.52 -75.30
C PRO A 3 15.19 10.10 -74.00
N GLU A 4 15.97 11.03 -73.48
CA GLU A 4 16.63 10.92 -72.19
C GLU A 4 15.63 10.72 -71.05
N PRO A 5 15.93 9.86 -70.07
CA PRO A 5 15.10 9.71 -68.87
C PRO A 5 15.25 10.91 -67.96
N SER A 6 14.13 11.56 -67.66
CA SER A 6 14.06 12.62 -66.63
C SER A 6 14.52 12.11 -65.26
N PRO A 7 15.31 12.92 -64.49
CA PRO A 7 15.68 12.52 -63.15
C PRO A 7 14.49 12.57 -62.23
N ALA A 8 14.25 11.46 -61.53
CA ALA A 8 13.28 11.35 -60.47
C ALA A 8 13.55 12.41 -59.38
N ARG A 9 12.59 13.31 -59.19
CA ARG A 9 12.60 14.23 -58.02
C ARG A 9 12.43 13.41 -56.78
N GLU A 10 13.48 13.29 -55.99
CA GLU A 10 13.38 12.89 -54.60
C GLU A 10 12.50 13.89 -53.83
N GLU A 11 11.25 13.53 -53.59
CA GLU A 11 10.41 14.22 -52.64
C GLU A 11 10.98 13.99 -51.24
N ARG A 12 11.90 14.89 -50.83
CA ARG A 12 12.29 14.99 -49.40
C ARG A 12 11.04 15.40 -48.61
N SER A 13 10.44 14.43 -47.97
CA SER A 13 9.39 14.61 -46.98
C SER A 13 9.93 15.62 -45.91
N ARG A 14 9.58 16.88 -46.09
CA ARG A 14 9.86 17.92 -45.09
C ARG A 14 8.80 17.76 -44.03
N PHE A 15 9.09 16.94 -43.02
CA PHE A 15 8.32 17.02 -41.76
C PHE A 15 8.34 18.47 -41.30
N PRO A 16 7.18 19.12 -41.14
CA PRO A 16 7.19 20.54 -40.75
C PRO A 16 7.88 20.65 -39.39
N ALA A 17 8.86 21.55 -39.31
CA ALA A 17 9.64 21.78 -38.08
C ALA A 17 8.75 22.02 -36.85
N ALA A 18 7.54 22.55 -37.07
CA ALA A 18 6.51 22.69 -36.05
C ALA A 18 6.07 21.34 -35.42
N PHE A 19 6.06 20.25 -36.21
CA PHE A 19 5.68 18.92 -35.70
C PHE A 19 6.79 18.31 -34.83
N ALA A 20 8.05 18.52 -35.21
CA ALA A 20 9.23 18.12 -34.43
C ALA A 20 9.30 18.88 -33.10
N LEU A 21 9.02 20.20 -33.12
CA LEU A 21 9.00 21.03 -31.93
C LEU A 21 7.86 20.60 -30.97
N GLY A 22 6.66 20.32 -31.50
CA GLY A 22 5.53 19.82 -30.71
C GLY A 22 5.81 18.48 -30.05
N ALA A 23 6.43 17.54 -30.75
CA ALA A 23 6.84 16.26 -30.20
C ALA A 23 7.85 16.42 -29.04
N VAL A 24 8.85 17.28 -29.20
CA VAL A 24 9.84 17.55 -28.14
C VAL A 24 9.18 18.13 -26.89
N ILE A 25 8.24 19.07 -27.04
CA ILE A 25 7.52 19.66 -25.90
C ILE A 25 6.69 18.58 -25.18
N ILE A 26 5.98 17.71 -25.90
CA ILE A 26 5.21 16.62 -25.31
C ILE A 26 6.13 15.67 -24.53
N PHE A 27 7.27 15.27 -25.10
CA PHE A 27 8.24 14.42 -24.41
C PHE A 27 8.82 15.07 -23.16
N LEU A 28 9.08 16.37 -23.17
CA LEU A 28 9.54 17.11 -22.00
C LEU A 28 8.46 17.18 -20.91
N VAL A 29 7.21 17.45 -21.28
CA VAL A 29 6.09 17.49 -20.32
C VAL A 29 5.83 16.11 -19.71
N VAL A 30 5.78 15.06 -20.52
CA VAL A 30 5.61 13.69 -20.04
C VAL A 30 6.80 13.25 -19.17
N GLY A 31 8.02 13.55 -19.60
CA GLY A 31 9.23 13.29 -18.83
C GLY A 31 9.24 14.02 -17.48
N ALA A 32 8.84 15.29 -17.47
CA ALA A 32 8.70 16.07 -16.24
C ALA A 32 7.60 15.52 -15.31
N LEU A 33 6.44 15.11 -15.85
CA LEU A 33 5.38 14.49 -15.08
C LEU A 33 5.80 13.15 -14.49
N VAL A 34 6.51 12.31 -15.24
CA VAL A 34 7.06 11.03 -14.74
C VAL A 34 8.13 11.29 -13.69
N LEU A 35 8.99 12.27 -13.88
CA LEU A 35 10.00 12.63 -12.89
C LEU A 35 9.37 13.20 -11.61
N LEU A 36 8.39 14.11 -11.74
CA LEU A 36 7.61 14.63 -10.62
C LEU A 36 6.83 13.51 -9.90
N SER A 37 6.23 12.58 -10.61
CA SER A 37 5.54 11.45 -9.98
C SER A 37 6.51 10.54 -9.21
N ARG A 38 7.73 10.36 -9.68
CA ARG A 38 8.78 9.61 -8.96
C ARG A 38 9.34 10.38 -7.76
N LEU A 39 9.41 11.71 -7.85
CA LEU A 39 9.85 12.57 -6.74
C LEU A 39 8.72 12.82 -5.73
N SER A 40 7.46 12.79 -6.16
CA SER A 40 6.27 12.98 -5.32
C SER A 40 5.76 11.67 -4.70
N HIS A 41 6.38 10.53 -5.08
CA HIS A 41 6.38 9.32 -4.26
C HIS A 41 7.76 9.22 -3.58
N PRO A 42 8.04 9.99 -2.51
CA PRO A 42 8.76 9.34 -1.47
C PRO A 42 7.80 8.17 -1.16
N ALA A 43 8.20 6.95 -1.40
CA ALA A 43 7.86 5.92 -0.46
C ALA A 43 8.30 6.55 0.87
N LEU A 44 7.39 7.24 1.55
CA LEU A 44 7.39 7.29 2.97
C LEU A 44 7.38 5.81 3.33
N GLN A 45 8.56 5.20 3.33
CA GLN A 45 8.83 4.07 4.19
C GLN A 45 8.42 4.63 5.53
N ALA A 46 7.16 4.42 5.83
CA ALA A 46 6.55 4.87 7.07
C ALA A 46 7.48 4.32 8.13
N ALA A 47 8.21 5.21 8.79
CA ALA A 47 9.32 4.82 9.64
C ALA A 47 8.81 3.69 10.51
N LYS A 48 9.44 2.52 10.37
CA LYS A 48 9.03 1.31 11.09
C LYS A 48 8.99 1.66 12.57
N LEU A 49 7.89 1.36 13.23
CA LEU A 49 7.77 1.64 14.65
C LEU A 49 8.80 0.80 15.45
N PRO A 50 9.28 1.30 16.59
CA PRO A 50 10.15 0.54 17.46
C PRO A 50 9.44 -0.74 17.94
N PHE A 51 10.20 -1.82 18.07
CA PHE A 51 9.73 -3.07 18.64
C PHE A 51 10.88 -3.76 19.39
N GLY A 52 11.46 -3.02 20.32
CA GLY A 52 12.50 -3.49 21.23
C GLY A 52 11.95 -4.31 22.42
N PRO A 53 12.79 -4.68 23.36
CA PRO A 53 12.37 -5.50 24.52
C PRO A 53 11.25 -4.87 25.36
N SER A 54 11.23 -3.55 25.52
CA SER A 54 10.19 -2.81 26.24
C SER A 54 8.82 -2.89 25.54
N GLU A 55 8.81 -2.65 24.22
CA GLU A 55 7.61 -2.70 23.39
C GLU A 55 7.07 -4.13 23.30
N GLN A 56 7.96 -5.12 23.18
CA GLN A 56 7.60 -6.54 23.19
C GLN A 56 6.96 -6.95 24.52
N ALA A 57 7.54 -6.54 25.65
CA ALA A 57 6.96 -6.82 26.95
C ALA A 57 5.58 -6.16 27.11
N TYR A 58 5.45 -4.90 26.66
CA TYR A 58 4.17 -4.19 26.73
C TYR A 58 3.12 -4.73 25.78
N SER A 59 3.49 -5.30 24.63
CA SER A 59 2.56 -5.83 23.66
C SER A 59 1.61 -6.89 24.21
N ALA A 60 1.98 -7.57 25.30
CA ALA A 60 1.12 -8.51 26.02
C ALA A 60 -0.11 -7.86 26.66
N HIS A 61 -0.13 -6.53 26.82
CA HIS A 61 -1.26 -5.76 27.35
C HIS A 61 -2.19 -5.23 26.25
N VAL A 62 -1.83 -5.37 24.99
CA VAL A 62 -2.62 -4.91 23.85
C VAL A 62 -3.29 -6.12 23.20
N HIS A 63 -4.63 -6.15 23.21
CA HIS A 63 -5.40 -7.29 22.73
C HIS A 63 -6.29 -6.92 21.54
N PHE A 64 -6.46 -7.86 20.62
CA PHE A 64 -7.38 -7.76 19.49
C PHE A 64 -8.60 -8.65 19.77
N GLN A 65 -9.79 -8.05 19.65
CA GLN A 65 -11.06 -8.71 19.92
C GLN A 65 -12.01 -8.51 18.75
N ASP A 66 -13.01 -9.37 18.62
CA ASP A 66 -14.10 -9.29 17.65
C ASP A 66 -13.61 -9.14 16.21
N VAL A 67 -12.51 -9.84 15.88
CA VAL A 67 -11.95 -9.81 14.53
C VAL A 67 -12.93 -10.40 13.52
N GLN A 68 -13.28 -9.60 12.52
CA GLN A 68 -14.21 -9.94 11.43
C GLN A 68 -13.57 -9.67 10.09
N LEU A 69 -14.00 -10.44 9.08
CA LEU A 69 -13.63 -10.24 7.70
C LEU A 69 -14.88 -9.89 6.90
N ALA A 70 -14.73 -8.90 6.02
CA ALA A 70 -15.74 -8.57 5.02
C ALA A 70 -15.06 -8.48 3.65
N HIS A 71 -15.78 -8.87 2.60
CA HIS A 71 -15.31 -8.78 1.23
C HIS A 71 -16.21 -7.86 0.44
N SER A 72 -15.63 -7.12 -0.48
CA SER A 72 -16.37 -6.32 -1.44
C SER A 72 -15.65 -6.33 -2.79
N THR A 73 -16.41 -6.09 -3.86
CA THR A 73 -15.90 -5.97 -5.21
C THR A 73 -16.36 -4.63 -5.76
N ASN A 74 -15.44 -3.87 -6.36
CA ASN A 74 -15.80 -2.58 -6.97
C ASN A 74 -16.31 -2.79 -8.42
N LEU A 75 -16.71 -1.67 -9.07
CA LEU A 75 -17.21 -1.69 -10.46
C LEU A 75 -16.18 -2.15 -11.49
N LEU A 76 -14.90 -2.21 -11.13
CA LEU A 76 -13.80 -2.69 -11.97
C LEU A 76 -13.43 -4.15 -11.68
N ASN A 77 -14.29 -4.89 -10.95
CA ASN A 77 -14.05 -6.26 -10.48
C ASN A 77 -12.78 -6.43 -9.64
N GLN A 78 -12.33 -5.37 -8.97
CA GLN A 78 -11.26 -5.48 -7.99
C GLN A 78 -11.84 -5.92 -6.66
N GLU A 79 -11.24 -6.92 -6.07
CA GLU A 79 -11.63 -7.47 -4.77
C GLU A 79 -10.90 -6.73 -3.64
N PHE A 80 -11.65 -6.40 -2.60
CA PHE A 80 -11.14 -5.81 -1.37
C PHE A 80 -11.53 -6.70 -0.20
N THR A 81 -10.59 -6.90 0.69
CA THR A 81 -10.86 -7.57 1.96
C THR A 81 -10.65 -6.57 3.10
N TYR A 82 -11.63 -6.47 3.98
CA TYR A 82 -11.58 -5.66 5.18
C TYR A 82 -11.39 -6.56 6.38
N VAL A 83 -10.35 -6.29 7.16
CA VAL A 83 -10.12 -6.89 8.47
C VAL A 83 -10.45 -5.85 9.51
N SER A 84 -11.48 -6.07 10.30
CA SER A 84 -11.93 -5.14 11.33
C SER A 84 -12.01 -5.82 12.69
N GLY A 85 -11.96 -5.03 13.75
CA GLY A 85 -12.06 -5.51 15.11
C GLY A 85 -11.88 -4.40 16.13
N THR A 86 -11.67 -4.78 17.37
CA THR A 86 -11.44 -3.87 18.49
C THR A 86 -10.06 -4.11 19.08
N ILE A 87 -9.31 -3.03 19.31
CA ILE A 87 -8.04 -3.01 20.05
C ILE A 87 -8.34 -2.54 21.47
N SER A 88 -7.88 -3.26 22.47
CA SER A 88 -7.94 -2.83 23.87
C SER A 88 -6.53 -2.69 24.45
N ASN A 89 -6.30 -1.63 25.21
CA ASN A 89 -5.08 -1.42 25.97
C ASN A 89 -5.37 -1.68 27.46
N ASN A 90 -4.92 -2.81 27.96
CA ASN A 90 -5.09 -3.21 29.36
C ASN A 90 -3.82 -2.96 30.21
N GLY A 91 -2.87 -2.20 29.66
CA GLY A 91 -1.65 -1.80 30.36
C GLY A 91 -1.76 -0.38 30.90
N THR A 92 -0.71 0.10 31.53
CA THR A 92 -0.68 1.39 32.24
C THR A 92 -0.09 2.55 31.45
N GLN A 93 0.44 2.29 30.23
CA GLN A 93 1.00 3.31 29.37
C GLN A 93 0.08 3.56 28.17
N ALA A 94 0.07 4.78 27.64
CA ALA A 94 -0.69 5.08 26.46
C ALA A 94 0.02 4.57 25.18
N VAL A 95 -0.74 3.95 24.28
CA VAL A 95 -0.27 3.51 22.97
C VAL A 95 -0.43 4.66 21.98
N GLY A 96 0.70 5.27 21.60
CA GLY A 96 0.75 6.42 20.70
C GLY A 96 0.71 6.04 19.22
N ALA A 97 1.24 4.86 18.87
CA ALA A 97 1.12 4.28 17.54
C ALA A 97 1.25 2.76 17.63
N LEU A 98 0.56 2.04 16.72
CA LEU A 98 0.53 0.59 16.69
C LEU A 98 0.60 0.09 15.25
N GLU A 99 1.58 -0.74 14.97
CA GLU A 99 1.76 -1.45 13.70
C GLU A 99 1.51 -2.94 13.90
N VAL A 100 0.76 -3.54 13.01
CA VAL A 100 0.40 -4.95 13.05
C VAL A 100 0.80 -5.66 11.76
N VAL A 101 1.09 -6.95 11.89
CA VAL A 101 1.20 -7.88 10.77
C VAL A 101 -0.03 -8.78 10.79
N ILE A 102 -0.73 -8.83 9.66
CA ILE A 102 -1.89 -9.69 9.44
C ILE A 102 -1.46 -10.80 8.48
N GLU A 103 -1.65 -12.05 8.89
CA GLU A 103 -1.23 -13.23 8.12
C GLU A 103 -2.41 -14.16 7.87
N PHE A 104 -2.55 -14.58 6.61
CA PHE A 104 -3.49 -15.59 6.17
C PHE A 104 -2.73 -16.87 5.84
N TYR A 105 -3.34 -17.99 6.13
CA TYR A 105 -2.72 -19.32 6.02
C TYR A 105 -3.50 -20.24 5.09
N ASP A 106 -2.77 -21.14 4.46
CA ASP A 106 -3.35 -22.27 3.73
C ASP A 106 -3.71 -23.44 4.69
N PRO A 107 -4.34 -24.55 4.20
CA PRO A 107 -4.63 -25.72 5.01
C PRO A 107 -3.40 -26.44 5.57
N PHE A 108 -2.20 -26.13 5.07
CA PHE A 108 -0.93 -26.68 5.54
C PHE A 108 -0.23 -25.76 6.54
N ASN A 109 -0.93 -24.71 6.99
CA ASN A 109 -0.40 -23.68 7.91
C ASN A 109 0.79 -22.89 7.35
N GLN A 110 0.84 -22.70 6.02
CA GLN A 110 1.82 -21.85 5.35
C GLN A 110 1.22 -20.45 5.15
N VAL A 111 2.03 -19.41 5.36
CA VAL A 111 1.61 -18.02 5.13
C VAL A 111 1.49 -17.79 3.62
N ILE A 112 0.29 -17.50 3.15
CA ILE A 112 -0.02 -17.21 1.74
C ILE A 112 -0.19 -15.72 1.46
N LEU A 113 -0.53 -14.94 2.50
CA LEU A 113 -0.64 -13.48 2.39
C LEU A 113 -0.20 -12.86 3.71
N ARG A 114 0.62 -11.80 3.62
CA ARG A 114 1.07 -11.03 4.77
C ARG A 114 0.97 -9.56 4.44
N GLU A 115 0.25 -8.83 5.31
CA GLU A 115 0.12 -7.38 5.25
C GLU A 115 0.63 -6.75 6.53
N THR A 116 1.25 -5.58 6.42
CA THR A 116 1.74 -4.82 7.57
C THR A 116 1.12 -3.43 7.54
N GLU A 117 0.35 -3.11 8.58
CA GLU A 117 -0.44 -1.89 8.61
C GLU A 117 -0.38 -1.18 9.97
N LYS A 118 -0.42 0.17 9.94
CA LYS A 118 -0.52 0.99 11.14
C LYS A 118 -1.99 1.19 11.49
N VAL A 119 -2.45 0.49 12.51
CA VAL A 119 -3.85 0.57 13.00
C VAL A 119 -4.08 1.71 13.98
N ILE A 120 -3.00 2.27 14.56
CA ILE A 120 -2.99 3.54 15.28
C ILE A 120 -1.85 4.37 14.71
N GLN A 121 -2.18 5.53 14.13
CA GLN A 121 -1.17 6.45 13.60
C GLN A 121 -0.58 7.30 14.72
N SER A 122 0.66 7.75 14.56
CA SER A 122 1.31 8.64 15.57
C SER A 122 0.64 10.00 15.71
N THR A 123 -0.19 10.38 14.74
CA THR A 123 -1.02 11.60 14.71
C THR A 123 -2.36 11.43 15.42
N ASP A 124 -2.78 10.18 15.67
CA ASP A 124 -4.04 9.89 16.34
C ASP A 124 -3.96 10.21 17.82
N THR A 125 -5.12 10.35 18.45
CA THR A 125 -5.21 10.37 19.91
C THR A 125 -4.66 9.04 20.44
N PRO A 126 -3.69 9.05 21.38
CA PRO A 126 -3.17 7.81 21.95
C PRO A 126 -4.29 6.97 22.60
N LEU A 127 -4.16 5.67 22.50
CA LEU A 127 -5.06 4.71 23.16
C LEU A 127 -4.58 4.55 24.63
N ARG A 128 -5.35 5.12 25.57
CA ARG A 128 -5.00 5.17 26.99
C ARG A 128 -5.24 3.82 27.67
N ASP A 129 -4.80 3.74 28.90
CA ASP A 129 -5.11 2.64 29.82
C ASP A 129 -6.61 2.39 29.93
N GLY A 130 -7.02 1.13 29.76
CA GLY A 130 -8.42 0.68 29.78
C GLY A 130 -9.25 1.10 28.56
N GLU A 131 -8.71 1.88 27.63
CA GLU A 131 -9.45 2.30 26.42
C GLU A 131 -9.52 1.19 25.36
N GLN A 132 -10.59 1.28 24.58
CA GLN A 132 -10.81 0.44 23.41
C GLN A 132 -11.03 1.30 22.16
N ARG A 133 -10.57 0.80 21.01
CA ARG A 133 -10.74 1.46 19.73
C ARG A 133 -11.01 0.45 18.63
N MET A 134 -11.99 0.74 17.80
CA MET A 134 -12.19 -0.03 16.56
C MET A 134 -11.07 0.25 15.57
N PHE A 135 -10.66 -0.76 14.83
CA PHE A 135 -9.74 -0.65 13.72
C PHE A 135 -10.32 -1.31 12.48
N GLN A 136 -9.87 -0.88 11.33
CA GLN A 136 -10.14 -1.53 10.05
C GLN A 136 -8.89 -1.42 9.18
N VAL A 137 -8.48 -2.54 8.63
CA VAL A 137 -7.42 -2.65 7.62
C VAL A 137 -8.06 -3.06 6.31
N THR A 138 -7.69 -2.38 5.23
CA THR A 138 -8.14 -2.72 3.88
C THR A 138 -7.01 -3.40 3.13
N ILE A 139 -7.26 -4.61 2.67
CA ILE A 139 -6.37 -5.37 1.81
C ILE A 139 -6.87 -5.19 0.38
N GLU A 140 -6.09 -4.45 -0.43
CA GLU A 140 -6.48 -4.06 -1.81
C GLU A 140 -6.33 -5.18 -2.83
N GLN A 141 -5.81 -6.30 -2.43
CA GLN A 141 -5.74 -7.52 -3.22
C GLN A 141 -6.67 -8.57 -2.65
N GLY A 142 -7.21 -9.41 -3.51
CA GLY A 142 -8.01 -10.56 -3.07
C GLY A 142 -7.16 -11.52 -2.22
N ILE A 143 -7.78 -12.19 -1.26
CA ILE A 143 -7.11 -13.28 -0.54
C ILE A 143 -6.92 -14.45 -1.52
N PRO A 144 -5.71 -15.07 -1.58
CA PRO A 144 -5.46 -16.22 -2.44
C PRO A 144 -6.49 -17.35 -2.24
N SER A 145 -6.81 -18.07 -3.31
CA SER A 145 -7.80 -19.16 -3.31
C SER A 145 -7.44 -20.31 -2.37
N GLU A 146 -6.16 -20.45 -2.06
CA GLU A 146 -5.59 -21.45 -1.16
C GLU A 146 -5.85 -21.16 0.32
N TRP A 147 -6.47 -20.01 0.64
CA TRP A 147 -6.78 -19.65 2.03
C TRP A 147 -7.67 -20.70 2.70
N ASN A 148 -7.27 -21.13 3.91
CA ASN A 148 -7.99 -22.11 4.73
C ASN A 148 -9.34 -21.61 5.27
N ARG A 149 -9.71 -20.33 5.02
CA ARG A 149 -10.93 -19.64 5.48
C ARG A 149 -11.04 -19.47 6.99
N GLU A 150 -9.94 -19.66 7.71
CA GLU A 150 -9.87 -19.34 9.13
C GLU A 150 -9.60 -17.85 9.35
N LYS A 151 -9.80 -17.39 10.59
CA LYS A 151 -9.46 -16.01 10.94
C LYS A 151 -7.97 -15.77 10.78
N PRO A 152 -7.56 -14.62 10.22
CA PRO A 152 -6.14 -14.28 10.10
C PRO A 152 -5.49 -14.16 11.47
N SER A 153 -4.21 -14.45 11.52
CA SER A 153 -3.37 -14.11 12.67
C SER A 153 -3.05 -12.62 12.64
N ILE A 154 -3.22 -11.95 13.77
CA ILE A 154 -2.82 -10.53 13.93
C ILE A 154 -1.74 -10.47 15.01
N ARG A 155 -0.57 -9.93 14.63
CA ARG A 155 0.56 -9.78 15.55
C ARG A 155 1.07 -8.35 15.53
N ILE A 156 1.47 -7.84 16.68
CA ILE A 156 2.10 -6.52 16.79
C ILE A 156 3.51 -6.62 16.22
N SER A 157 3.87 -5.70 15.31
CA SER A 157 5.20 -5.59 14.71
C SER A 157 5.91 -4.29 15.06
N GLY A 158 5.16 -3.32 15.62
CA GLY A 158 5.70 -2.05 16.06
C GLY A 158 4.78 -1.36 17.05
N LEU A 159 5.35 -0.70 18.06
CA LEU A 159 4.61 -0.07 19.15
C LEU A 159 5.34 1.20 19.59
N LEU A 160 4.62 2.31 19.69
CA LEU A 160 5.10 3.55 20.26
C LEU A 160 4.33 3.84 21.56
N LEU A 161 5.01 3.81 22.67
CA LEU A 161 4.47 4.14 23.99
C LEU A 161 4.63 5.63 24.28
N LYS A 162 3.68 6.21 25.04
CA LYS A 162 3.69 7.62 25.48
C LYS A 162 3.38 7.72 26.97
#